data_d0b62df45284f1d0f330fe66e8644c4b
#
_entry.id   d0b62df45284f1d0f330fe66e8644c4b
#
_cell.length_a   1.000
_cell.length_b   1.000
_cell.length_c   1.000
_cell.angle_alpha   90.00
_cell.angle_beta   90.00
_cell.angle_gamma   90.00
#
_symmetry.space_group_name_H-M   'P 1'
#
loop_
_entity.id
_entity.type
_entity.pdbx_description
1 polymer ?
#
loop_
_entity_poly.entity_id
_entity_poly.type
_entity_poly.pdbx_seq_one_letter_code
_entity_poly.pdbx_strand_id
1 'polypeptide(L)'
;MRQNILQVALDYLACGIDPAKTHIFIQSMVPELTELSFYYMNLVTVSRLQRNPTVKSEIQMRNFETSIPVGFFCYPISQAADITAFKATTVPAGEDQKPMIEQCCEIVHKFNSVYGDTLVEPEIVLPQNAACLRLPGIDARPR
;
A
#
# COMPACT_ATOMS: atom_id res chain seq x y z
N MET A 1 1.66 8.18 -19.91
CA MET A 1 2.22 7.43 -18.78
C MET A 1 3.71 7.70 -18.56
N ARG A 2 4.63 7.47 -19.54
CA ARG A 2 6.10 7.73 -19.34
C ARG A 2 6.43 9.14 -18.86
N GLN A 3 5.77 10.17 -19.42
CA GLN A 3 5.97 11.56 -19.01
C GLN A 3 5.58 11.81 -17.55
N ASN A 4 4.48 11.18 -17.07
CA ASN A 4 4.04 11.31 -15.67
C ASN A 4 5.05 10.70 -14.70
N ILE A 5 5.72 9.61 -15.07
CA ILE A 5 6.76 8.99 -14.24
C ILE A 5 7.90 9.99 -13.99
N LEU A 6 8.37 10.66 -15.04
CA LEU A 6 9.43 11.67 -14.92
C LEU A 6 8.97 12.87 -14.09
N GLN A 7 7.73 13.33 -14.27
CA GLN A 7 7.19 14.43 -13.47
C GLN A 7 7.12 14.08 -11.98
N VAL A 8 6.60 12.90 -11.64
CA VAL A 8 6.54 12.44 -10.25
C VAL A 8 7.95 12.33 -9.64
N ALA A 9 8.93 11.80 -10.38
CA ALA A 9 10.31 11.74 -9.90
C ALA A 9 10.90 13.13 -9.65
N LEU A 10 10.62 14.10 -10.54
CA LEU A 10 11.04 15.49 -10.37
C LEU A 10 10.37 16.14 -9.14
N ASP A 11 9.08 15.86 -8.91
CA ASP A 11 8.37 16.36 -7.74
C ASP A 11 8.96 15.81 -6.44
N TYR A 12 9.34 14.53 -6.39
CA TYR A 12 10.01 13.94 -5.23
C TYR A 12 11.35 14.65 -4.94
N LEU A 13 12.16 14.90 -5.95
CA LEU A 13 13.42 15.63 -5.80
C LEU A 13 13.19 17.09 -5.36
N ALA A 14 12.19 17.76 -5.93
CA ALA A 14 11.82 19.13 -5.58
C ALA A 14 11.31 19.23 -4.12
N CYS A 15 10.64 18.19 -3.62
CA CYS A 15 10.24 18.10 -2.21
C CYS A 15 11.39 17.79 -1.25
N GLY A 16 12.60 17.60 -1.76
CA GLY A 16 13.79 17.41 -0.95
C GLY A 16 14.18 15.96 -0.66
N ILE A 17 13.60 14.98 -1.39
CA ILE A 17 14.07 13.60 -1.30
C ILE A 17 15.50 13.52 -1.86
N ASP A 18 16.43 13.10 -1.02
CA ASP A 18 17.85 12.96 -1.36
C ASP A 18 18.08 11.62 -2.09
N PRO A 19 18.41 11.61 -3.39
CA PRO A 19 18.63 10.39 -4.15
C PRO A 19 19.88 9.61 -3.71
N ALA A 20 20.78 10.23 -2.94
CA ALA A 20 21.92 9.52 -2.35
C ALA A 20 21.53 8.65 -1.15
N LYS A 21 20.36 8.89 -0.56
CA LYS A 21 19.84 8.17 0.61
C LYS A 21 18.58 7.38 0.33
N THR A 22 17.92 7.65 -0.80
CA THR A 22 16.58 7.11 -1.11
C THR A 22 16.62 6.41 -2.46
N HIS A 23 16.07 5.21 -2.52
CA HIS A 23 15.89 4.48 -3.77
C HIS A 23 14.52 4.83 -4.36
N ILE A 24 14.51 5.41 -5.56
CA ILE A 24 13.31 5.70 -6.35
C ILE A 24 13.31 4.73 -7.53
N PHE A 25 12.28 3.94 -7.67
CA PHE A 25 12.17 2.96 -8.75
C PHE A 25 10.74 2.89 -9.30
N ILE A 26 10.61 2.33 -10.49
CA ILE A 26 9.30 2.07 -11.10
C ILE A 26 8.85 0.69 -10.67
N GLN A 27 7.71 0.59 -9.99
CA GLN A 27 7.18 -0.67 -9.44
C GLN A 27 7.16 -1.80 -10.48
N SER A 28 6.72 -1.53 -11.70
CA SER A 28 6.65 -2.53 -12.78
C SER A 28 8.01 -3.02 -13.30
N MET A 29 9.11 -2.41 -12.86
CA MET A 29 10.49 -2.89 -13.15
C MET A 29 11.02 -3.85 -12.08
N VAL A 30 10.22 -4.14 -11.06
CA VAL A 30 10.50 -5.12 -9.99
C VAL A 30 9.40 -6.19 -10.04
N PRO A 31 9.46 -7.15 -10.99
CA PRO A 31 8.41 -8.15 -11.18
C PRO A 31 8.20 -9.05 -9.97
N GLU A 32 9.21 -9.19 -9.11
CA GLU A 32 9.17 -9.95 -7.86
C GLU A 32 8.08 -9.46 -6.91
N LEU A 33 7.70 -8.17 -6.97
CA LEU A 33 6.58 -7.63 -6.17
C LEU A 33 5.24 -8.26 -6.56
N THR A 34 5.04 -8.48 -7.87
CA THR A 34 3.84 -9.16 -8.37
C THR A 34 3.86 -10.64 -8.00
N GLU A 35 5.00 -11.29 -8.12
CA GLU A 35 5.18 -12.69 -7.72
C GLU A 35 4.90 -12.87 -6.24
N LEU A 36 5.48 -12.03 -5.37
CA LEU A 36 5.25 -12.05 -3.94
C LEU A 36 3.76 -11.82 -3.58
N SER A 37 3.10 -10.89 -4.28
CA SER A 37 1.66 -10.65 -4.12
C SER A 37 0.86 -11.92 -4.40
N PHE A 38 1.23 -12.68 -5.42
CA PHE A 38 0.55 -13.93 -5.77
C PHE A 38 0.76 -15.01 -4.70
N TYR A 39 1.94 -15.11 -4.10
CA TYR A 39 2.16 -15.99 -2.95
C TYR A 39 1.29 -15.58 -1.76
N TYR A 40 1.18 -14.28 -1.45
CA TYR A 40 0.36 -13.78 -0.35
C TYR A 40 -1.14 -14.03 -0.56
N MET A 41 -1.63 -14.09 -1.82
CA MET A 41 -3.02 -14.44 -2.12
C MET A 41 -3.41 -15.82 -1.58
N ASN A 42 -2.44 -16.73 -1.35
CA ASN A 42 -2.70 -18.03 -0.74
C ASN A 42 -2.84 -17.95 0.79
N LEU A 43 -2.46 -16.84 1.40
CA LEU A 43 -2.50 -16.63 2.85
C LEU A 43 -3.71 -15.80 3.30
N VAL A 44 -4.37 -15.10 2.36
CA VAL A 44 -5.49 -14.19 2.64
C VAL A 44 -6.77 -14.73 2.05
N THR A 45 -7.85 -14.73 2.83
CA THR A 45 -9.15 -15.17 2.35
C THR A 45 -9.96 -14.02 1.76
N VAL A 46 -10.85 -14.33 0.80
CA VAL A 46 -11.81 -13.38 0.23
C VAL A 46 -12.63 -12.70 1.32
N SER A 47 -13.11 -13.45 2.30
CA SER A 47 -13.90 -12.91 3.42
C SER A 47 -13.08 -11.92 4.30
N ARG A 48 -11.76 -12.09 4.38
CA ARG A 48 -10.90 -11.13 5.11
C ARG A 48 -10.78 -9.81 4.35
N LEU A 49 -10.59 -9.86 3.03
CA LEU A 49 -10.57 -8.67 2.18
C LEU A 49 -11.90 -7.91 2.23
N GLN A 50 -13.02 -8.61 2.17
CA GLN A 50 -14.36 -8.01 2.27
C GLN A 50 -14.61 -7.29 3.59
N ARG A 51 -13.97 -7.72 4.68
CA ARG A 51 -14.08 -7.08 6.00
C ARG A 51 -13.16 -5.89 6.19
N ASN A 52 -12.18 -5.66 5.30
CA ASN A 52 -11.31 -4.50 5.40
C ASN A 52 -12.13 -3.20 5.21
N PRO A 53 -12.15 -2.27 6.19
CA PRO A 53 -12.97 -1.07 6.14
C PRO A 53 -12.67 -0.17 4.94
N THR A 54 -11.39 -0.04 4.57
CA THR A 54 -10.96 0.79 3.44
C THR A 54 -11.47 0.20 2.12
N VAL A 55 -11.29 -1.10 1.90
CA VAL A 55 -11.81 -1.81 0.72
C VAL A 55 -13.32 -1.68 0.62
N LYS A 56 -14.02 -1.85 1.74
CA LYS A 56 -15.48 -1.76 1.80
C LYS A 56 -15.97 -0.36 1.43
N SER A 57 -15.38 0.69 1.97
CA SER A 57 -15.76 2.08 1.65
C SER A 57 -15.47 2.43 0.20
N GLU A 58 -14.35 1.97 -0.36
CA GLU A 58 -14.02 2.22 -1.76
C GLU A 58 -14.92 1.48 -2.74
N ILE A 59 -15.36 0.25 -2.43
CA ILE A 59 -16.35 -0.49 -3.23
C ILE A 59 -17.65 0.33 -3.33
N GLN A 60 -18.10 0.90 -2.21
CA GLN A 60 -19.29 1.75 -2.17
C GLN A 60 -19.11 3.05 -2.98
N MET A 61 -18.00 3.75 -2.79
CA MET A 61 -17.71 5.00 -3.50
C MET A 61 -17.60 4.82 -5.03
N ARG A 62 -17.14 3.67 -5.47
CA ARG A 62 -16.95 3.35 -6.90
C ARG A 62 -18.16 2.67 -7.54
N ASN A 63 -19.23 2.42 -6.79
CA ASN A 63 -20.42 1.68 -7.24
C ASN A 63 -20.08 0.29 -7.83
N PHE A 64 -19.14 -0.43 -7.23
CA PHE A 64 -18.75 -1.77 -7.65
C PHE A 64 -19.62 -2.89 -7.07
N GLU A 65 -20.72 -2.57 -6.41
CA GLU A 65 -21.53 -3.46 -5.55
C GLU A 65 -21.79 -4.86 -6.12
N THR A 66 -22.04 -4.97 -7.42
CA THR A 66 -22.34 -6.25 -8.09
C THR A 66 -21.21 -6.78 -8.98
N SER A 67 -20.18 -5.96 -9.26
CA SER A 67 -19.12 -6.32 -10.21
C SER A 67 -17.78 -5.71 -9.76
N ILE A 68 -17.16 -6.36 -8.79
CA ILE A 68 -15.87 -5.91 -8.25
C ILE A 68 -14.73 -6.46 -9.13
N PRO A 69 -13.90 -5.61 -9.77
CA PRO A 69 -12.73 -6.08 -10.50
C PRO A 69 -11.76 -6.79 -9.54
N VAL A 70 -11.27 -7.97 -9.93
CA VAL A 70 -10.37 -8.78 -9.08
C VAL A 70 -9.10 -8.01 -8.72
N GLY A 71 -8.50 -7.30 -9.68
CA GLY A 71 -7.30 -6.50 -9.42
C GLY A 71 -7.53 -5.39 -8.40
N PHE A 72 -8.72 -4.75 -8.44
CA PHE A 72 -9.11 -3.79 -7.40
C PHE A 72 -9.28 -4.49 -6.05
N PHE A 73 -9.92 -5.65 -6.03
CA PHE A 73 -10.18 -6.37 -4.78
C PHE A 73 -8.90 -6.88 -4.10
N CYS A 74 -7.86 -7.21 -4.89
CA CYS A 74 -6.60 -7.77 -4.41
C CYS A 74 -5.52 -6.72 -4.10
N TYR A 75 -5.73 -5.42 -4.38
CA TYR A 75 -4.68 -4.41 -4.17
C TYR A 75 -4.12 -4.34 -2.74
N PRO A 76 -4.88 -4.65 -1.66
CA PRO A 76 -4.31 -4.65 -0.31
C PRO A 76 -3.19 -5.69 -0.13
N ILE A 77 -3.28 -6.80 -0.86
CA ILE A 77 -2.25 -7.84 -0.85
C ILE A 77 -1.01 -7.36 -1.60
N SER A 78 -1.20 -6.68 -2.73
CA SER A 78 -0.10 -6.07 -3.49
C SER A 78 0.60 -4.99 -2.68
N GLN A 79 -0.15 -4.16 -1.97
CA GLN A 79 0.42 -3.15 -1.06
C GLN A 79 1.27 -3.79 0.06
N ALA A 80 0.82 -4.91 0.61
CA ALA A 80 1.62 -5.65 1.59
C ALA A 80 2.93 -6.19 0.98
N ALA A 81 2.93 -6.62 -0.27
CA ALA A 81 4.15 -7.04 -0.97
C ALA A 81 5.11 -5.85 -1.19
N ASP A 82 4.60 -4.68 -1.59
CA ASP A 82 5.40 -3.47 -1.77
C ASP A 82 6.13 -3.06 -0.47
N ILE A 83 5.51 -3.27 0.69
CA ILE A 83 6.07 -2.96 2.00
C ILE A 83 7.09 -4.02 2.44
N THR A 84 6.71 -5.28 2.38
CA THR A 84 7.46 -6.36 3.02
C THR A 84 8.63 -6.86 2.18
N ALA A 85 8.60 -6.72 0.85
CA ALA A 85 9.69 -7.09 -0.03
C ALA A 85 11.01 -6.37 0.32
N PHE A 86 10.90 -5.13 0.77
CA PHE A 86 12.04 -4.30 1.18
C PHE A 86 12.29 -4.33 2.70
N LYS A 87 11.59 -5.20 3.43
CA LYS A 87 11.69 -5.29 4.90
C LYS A 87 11.48 -3.94 5.58
N ALA A 88 10.53 -3.16 5.09
CA ALA A 88 10.21 -1.86 5.66
C ALA A 88 9.74 -2.03 7.11
N THR A 89 10.40 -1.33 8.02
CA THR A 89 10.04 -1.29 9.44
C THR A 89 9.05 -0.18 9.76
N THR A 90 9.00 0.85 8.89
CA THR A 90 8.22 2.07 9.11
C THR A 90 7.54 2.49 7.82
N VAL A 91 6.24 2.75 7.89
CA VAL A 91 5.43 3.21 6.74
C VAL A 91 4.74 4.52 7.11
N PRO A 92 5.24 5.67 6.63
CA PRO A 92 4.53 6.95 6.79
C PRO A 92 3.29 6.96 5.91
N ALA A 93 2.12 7.15 6.51
CA ALA A 93 0.84 7.10 5.79
C ALA A 93 -0.24 7.93 6.50
N GLY A 94 -1.33 8.20 5.79
CA GLY A 94 -2.54 8.78 6.37
C GLY A 94 -3.32 7.77 7.23
N GLU A 95 -4.24 8.29 8.04
CA GLU A 95 -5.05 7.47 8.95
C GLU A 95 -5.92 6.44 8.22
N ASP A 96 -6.36 6.75 7.01
CA ASP A 96 -7.13 5.85 6.14
C ASP A 96 -6.38 4.58 5.73
N GLN A 97 -5.04 4.58 5.84
CA GLN A 97 -4.18 3.44 5.52
C GLN A 97 -3.97 2.48 6.70
N LYS A 98 -4.42 2.85 7.90
CA LYS A 98 -4.27 2.00 9.09
C LYS A 98 -4.81 0.58 8.90
N PRO A 99 -6.03 0.35 8.35
CA PRO A 99 -6.53 -0.99 8.11
C PRO A 99 -5.71 -1.80 7.07
N MET A 100 -4.99 -1.10 6.19
CA MET A 100 -4.12 -1.73 5.19
C MET A 100 -2.82 -2.23 5.84
N ILE A 101 -2.24 -1.43 6.73
CA ILE A 101 -1.03 -1.82 7.47
C ILE A 101 -1.35 -2.94 8.46
N GLU A 102 -2.49 -2.90 9.15
CA GLU A 102 -2.96 -4.01 9.99
C GLU A 102 -3.09 -5.32 9.20
N GLN A 103 -3.65 -5.25 7.99
CA GLN A 103 -3.72 -6.43 7.11
C GLN A 103 -2.34 -6.90 6.64
N CYS A 104 -1.40 -5.98 6.39
CA CYS A 104 -0.02 -6.30 6.09
C CYS A 104 0.63 -7.08 7.24
N CYS A 105 0.46 -6.63 8.49
CA CYS A 105 0.96 -7.32 9.68
C CYS A 105 0.36 -8.73 9.82
N GLU A 106 -0.95 -8.90 9.55
CA GLU A 106 -1.58 -10.22 9.53
C GLU A 106 -0.93 -11.18 8.50
N ILE A 107 -0.59 -10.65 7.31
CA ILE A 107 0.12 -11.43 6.27
C ILE A 107 1.50 -11.82 6.76
N VAL A 108 2.25 -10.88 7.36
CA VAL A 108 3.58 -11.14 7.93
C VAL A 108 3.51 -12.25 8.97
N HIS A 109 2.60 -12.14 9.93
CA HIS A 109 2.41 -13.16 10.98
C HIS A 109 2.08 -14.53 10.37
N LYS A 110 1.14 -14.55 9.41
CA LYS A 110 0.75 -15.80 8.75
C LYS A 110 1.90 -16.42 7.97
N PHE A 111 2.64 -15.61 7.24
CA PHE A 111 3.80 -16.05 6.47
C PHE A 111 4.88 -16.62 7.40
N ASN A 112 5.27 -15.86 8.41
CA ASN A 112 6.30 -16.27 9.35
C ASN A 112 5.90 -17.54 10.15
N SER A 113 4.61 -17.70 10.45
CA SER A 113 4.11 -18.91 11.13
C SER A 113 4.24 -20.18 10.27
N VAL A 114 4.25 -20.05 8.94
CA VAL A 114 4.34 -21.20 8.01
C VAL A 114 5.77 -21.45 7.56
N TYR A 115 6.53 -20.37 7.29
CA TYR A 115 7.83 -20.43 6.62
C TYR A 115 9.01 -20.04 7.52
N GLY A 116 8.76 -19.68 8.79
CA GLY A 116 9.76 -19.17 9.72
C GLY A 116 9.95 -17.65 9.60
N ASP A 117 10.68 -17.08 10.56
CA ASP A 117 10.91 -15.62 10.68
C ASP A 117 11.69 -15.07 9.49
N THR A 118 10.96 -14.63 8.48
CA THR A 118 11.51 -14.14 7.21
C THR A 118 11.14 -12.68 6.95
N LEU A 119 9.88 -12.32 7.20
CA LEU A 119 9.33 -11.00 6.96
C LEU A 119 9.36 -10.15 8.24
N VAL A 120 9.50 -8.83 8.05
CA VAL A 120 9.50 -7.85 9.14
C VAL A 120 8.12 -7.19 9.22
N GLU A 121 7.60 -7.05 10.43
CA GLU A 121 6.33 -6.38 10.68
C GLU A 121 6.52 -4.86 10.62
N PRO A 122 5.76 -4.15 9.77
CA PRO A 122 5.86 -2.71 9.63
C PRO A 122 5.03 -1.97 10.69
N GLU A 123 5.52 -0.80 11.12
CA GLU A 123 4.76 0.16 11.91
C GLU A 123 4.27 1.32 11.06
N ILE A 124 3.02 1.73 11.25
CA ILE A 124 2.50 2.95 10.64
C ILE A 124 2.97 4.17 11.42
N VAL A 125 3.50 5.16 10.72
CA VAL A 125 3.81 6.48 11.29
C VAL A 125 2.80 7.49 10.75
N LEU A 126 1.97 8.00 11.65
CA LEU A 126 0.98 9.04 11.33
C LEU A 126 1.60 10.43 11.50
N PRO A 127 1.15 11.42 10.71
CA PRO A 127 1.54 12.81 10.91
C PRO A 127 1.16 13.30 12.32
N GLN A 128 2.09 14.00 12.96
CA GLN A 128 1.83 14.61 14.29
C GLN A 128 0.84 15.77 14.22
N ASN A 129 0.78 16.48 13.08
CA ASN A 129 -0.16 17.55 12.86
C ASN A 129 -1.48 16.99 12.33
N ALA A 130 -2.57 17.21 13.06
CA ALA A 130 -3.92 16.77 12.67
C ALA A 130 -4.35 17.26 11.28
N ALA A 131 -3.90 18.45 10.85
CA ALA A 131 -4.17 18.95 9.50
C ALA A 131 -3.52 18.12 8.39
N CYS A 132 -2.47 17.35 8.69
CA CYS A 132 -1.77 16.49 7.74
C CYS A 132 -2.30 15.05 7.72
N LEU A 133 -3.21 14.68 8.61
CA LEU A 133 -3.82 13.33 8.63
C LEU A 133 -4.63 13.06 7.37
N ARG A 134 -5.17 14.12 6.77
CA ARG A 134 -5.91 14.05 5.52
C ARG A 134 -5.61 15.28 4.67
N LEU A 135 -4.72 15.13 3.69
CA LEU A 135 -4.32 16.23 2.82
C LEU A 135 -5.39 16.48 1.75
N PRO A 136 -5.86 17.74 1.58
CA PRO A 136 -6.71 18.10 0.45
C PRO A 136 -5.90 18.09 -0.86
N GLY A 137 -6.58 17.90 -1.99
CA GLY A 137 -5.95 18.09 -3.30
C GLY A 137 -5.50 19.55 -3.51
N ILE A 138 -4.42 19.75 -4.25
CA ILE A 138 -3.88 21.10 -4.58
C ILE A 138 -4.89 21.90 -5.42
N ASP A 139 -5.75 21.21 -6.16
CA ASP A 139 -6.81 21.80 -7.01
C ASP A 139 -8.05 22.27 -6.23
N ALA A 140 -8.01 22.25 -4.90
CA ALA A 140 -9.11 22.68 -3.99
C ALA A 140 -10.50 22.06 -4.32
N ARG A 141 -10.56 20.95 -5.05
CA ARG A 141 -11.82 20.23 -5.28
C ARG A 141 -12.14 19.39 -4.05
N PRO A 142 -13.30 19.58 -3.41
CA PRO A 142 -13.73 18.67 -2.36
C PRO A 142 -13.92 17.26 -2.98
N ARG A 143 -13.28 16.28 -2.40
CA ARG A 143 -13.48 14.85 -2.71
C ARG A 143 -14.53 14.26 -1.81
#